data_8b5b70230f064036594cd6d3ee8424f3
#
_entry.id   8b5b70230f064036594cd6d3ee8424f3
#
_cell.length_a   1.000
_cell.length_b   1.000
_cell.length_c   1.000
_cell.angle_alpha   90.00
_cell.angle_beta   90.00
_cell.angle_gamma   90.00
#
_symmetry.space_group_name_H-M   'P 1'
#
loop_
_entity.id
_entity.type
_entity.pdbx_description
1 polymer ?
#
loop_
_entity_poly.entity_id
_entity_poly.type
_entity_poly.pdbx_seq_one_letter_code
_entity_poly.pdbx_strand_id
1 'polypeptide(L)'
;MRMLRLFTVGMAAMLISANAMAAELRVGLKSEPSSIDPHYHNLGPNNAFATQIFSSLVGSDENQQHYPDLAVSWEPINDTTWEFKLRKGVKWHDGSDFTADDVIFTVERAQNVPNSPSSFVTYLKGKTFEKIDSHTIHIKTEKPYPLMPNDMTTVKIISAKAGTGASTEDYNSGKATIGTGPYKFVEWVPGD
;
A
#
# COMPACT_ATOMS: atom_id res chain seq x y z
N MET A 1 77.43 13.57 -14.09
CA MET A 1 76.23 12.89 -14.65
C MET A 1 75.52 12.14 -13.51
N ARG A 2 74.41 12.69 -12.97
CA ARG A 2 73.64 12.08 -11.87
C ARG A 2 72.38 11.53 -12.46
N MET A 3 72.22 10.20 -12.45
CA MET A 3 70.95 9.52 -12.83
C MET A 3 69.90 9.69 -11.70
N LEU A 4 68.85 10.35 -12.06
CA LEU A 4 67.67 10.46 -11.20
C LEU A 4 66.76 9.25 -11.42
N ARG A 5 66.67 8.37 -10.41
CA ARG A 5 65.71 7.22 -10.43
C ARG A 5 64.38 7.71 -9.92
N LEU A 6 63.35 7.76 -10.80
CA LEU A 6 61.97 7.94 -10.41
C LEU A 6 61.44 6.62 -9.82
N PHE A 7 61.07 6.68 -8.54
CA PHE A 7 60.27 5.64 -7.90
C PHE A 7 58.80 5.94 -8.18
N THR A 8 58.15 5.14 -9.04
CA THR A 8 56.68 5.11 -9.21
C THR A 8 56.10 4.26 -8.10
N VAL A 9 55.46 4.92 -7.12
CA VAL A 9 54.66 4.24 -6.10
C VAL A 9 53.29 3.95 -6.70
N GLY A 10 53.04 2.71 -7.07
CA GLY A 10 51.71 2.24 -7.46
C GLY A 10 50.83 2.11 -6.23
N MET A 11 49.88 3.03 -6.08
CA MET A 11 48.85 2.97 -5.06
C MET A 11 47.77 1.99 -5.54
N ALA A 12 47.83 0.74 -5.12
CA ALA A 12 46.77 -0.24 -5.32
C ALA A 12 45.56 0.16 -4.44
N ALA A 13 44.55 0.76 -5.03
CA ALA A 13 43.27 0.98 -4.38
C ALA A 13 42.59 -0.39 -4.18
N MET A 14 42.66 -0.95 -2.98
CA MET A 14 41.79 -2.06 -2.55
C MET A 14 40.37 -1.55 -2.50
N LEU A 15 39.55 -1.90 -3.50
CA LEU A 15 38.11 -1.83 -3.45
C LEU A 15 37.62 -2.87 -2.44
N ILE A 16 37.44 -2.45 -1.20
CA ILE A 16 36.70 -3.22 -0.20
C ILE A 16 35.23 -3.20 -0.64
N SER A 17 34.83 -4.24 -1.34
CA SER A 17 33.42 -4.52 -1.58
C SER A 17 32.80 -4.85 -0.22
N ALA A 18 32.23 -3.84 0.44
CA ALA A 18 31.35 -4.07 1.57
C ALA A 18 30.13 -4.84 1.02
N ASN A 19 30.12 -6.15 1.23
CA ASN A 19 28.89 -6.92 1.10
C ASN A 19 27.94 -6.36 2.14
N ALA A 20 27.00 -5.50 1.71
CA ALA A 20 25.87 -5.13 2.52
C ALA A 20 25.04 -6.41 2.69
N MET A 21 25.24 -7.12 3.79
CA MET A 21 24.35 -8.19 4.19
C MET A 21 23.00 -7.53 4.48
N ALA A 22 22.03 -7.74 3.59
CA ALA A 22 20.66 -7.35 3.87
C ALA A 22 20.24 -8.03 5.17
N ALA A 23 19.82 -7.21 6.16
CA ALA A 23 19.31 -7.76 7.40
C ALA A 23 17.99 -8.48 7.11
N GLU A 24 17.90 -9.76 7.46
CA GLU A 24 16.68 -10.53 7.39
C GLU A 24 15.85 -10.24 8.64
N LEU A 25 14.58 -9.87 8.45
CA LEU A 25 13.59 -9.73 9.52
C LEU A 25 12.58 -10.87 9.40
N ARG A 26 12.49 -11.72 10.43
CA ARG A 26 11.46 -12.77 10.55
C ARG A 26 10.40 -12.33 11.54
N VAL A 27 9.16 -12.26 11.09
CA VAL A 27 8.02 -11.85 11.91
C VAL A 27 7.09 -13.05 12.10
N GLY A 28 6.98 -13.52 13.35
CA GLY A 28 6.00 -14.56 13.72
C GLY A 28 4.63 -13.93 13.92
N LEU A 29 3.62 -14.43 13.20
CA LEU A 29 2.23 -14.06 13.39
C LEU A 29 1.51 -15.12 14.23
N LYS A 30 0.49 -14.69 14.99
CA LYS A 30 -0.34 -15.61 15.80
C LYS A 30 -1.13 -16.58 14.93
N SER A 31 -1.50 -16.18 13.75
CA SER A 31 -2.24 -16.96 12.77
C SER A 31 -1.88 -16.51 11.36
N GLU A 32 -1.91 -17.45 10.44
CA GLU A 32 -1.66 -17.22 9.03
C GLU A 32 -2.81 -16.43 8.39
N PRO A 33 -2.53 -15.53 7.41
CA PRO A 33 -3.56 -14.94 6.57
C PRO A 33 -4.20 -16.02 5.67
N SER A 34 -5.51 -15.99 5.53
CA SER A 34 -6.24 -16.95 4.67
C SER A 34 -6.17 -16.62 3.18
N SER A 35 -5.62 -15.46 2.83
CA SER A 35 -5.41 -14.98 1.47
C SER A 35 -4.47 -13.77 1.49
N ILE A 36 -3.71 -13.58 0.42
CA ILE A 36 -2.87 -12.40 0.18
C ILE A 36 -3.67 -11.27 -0.47
N ASP A 37 -4.85 -11.56 -1.04
CA ASP A 37 -5.75 -10.54 -1.57
C ASP A 37 -6.22 -9.60 -0.43
N PRO A 38 -5.87 -8.30 -0.48
CA PRO A 38 -6.15 -7.36 0.61
C PRO A 38 -7.65 -7.08 0.80
N HIS A 39 -8.50 -7.50 -0.13
CA HIS A 39 -9.95 -7.26 -0.07
C HIS A 39 -10.77 -8.54 0.12
N TYR A 40 -10.13 -9.72 0.12
CA TYR A 40 -10.86 -10.98 0.21
C TYR A 40 -11.43 -11.25 1.61
N HIS A 41 -10.65 -11.00 2.66
CA HIS A 41 -11.07 -11.34 4.02
C HIS A 41 -10.71 -10.21 5.00
N ASN A 42 -11.72 -9.44 5.41
CA ASN A 42 -11.59 -8.44 6.45
C ASN A 42 -11.42 -9.12 7.83
N LEU A 43 -10.23 -9.59 8.11
CA LEU A 43 -9.84 -10.30 9.33
C LEU A 43 -8.48 -9.80 9.81
N GLY A 44 -8.29 -9.75 11.13
CA GLY A 44 -7.06 -9.20 11.75
C GLY A 44 -5.75 -9.68 11.14
N PRO A 45 -5.48 -10.99 11.02
CA PRO A 45 -4.25 -11.49 10.40
C PRO A 45 -4.07 -11.07 8.95
N ASN A 46 -5.15 -11.10 8.14
CA ASN A 46 -5.13 -10.66 6.74
C ASN A 46 -4.82 -9.17 6.64
N ASN A 47 -5.48 -8.33 7.47
CA ASN A 47 -5.26 -6.89 7.50
C ASN A 47 -3.84 -6.54 7.96
N ALA A 48 -3.31 -7.24 8.98
CA ALA A 48 -1.94 -7.05 9.47
C ALA A 48 -0.90 -7.41 8.39
N PHE A 49 -1.11 -8.51 7.66
CA PHE A 49 -0.25 -8.89 6.54
C PHE A 49 -0.34 -7.86 5.40
N ALA A 50 -1.55 -7.49 5.02
CA ALA A 50 -1.78 -6.55 3.92
C ALA A 50 -1.09 -5.19 4.14
N THR A 51 -0.95 -4.72 5.40
CA THR A 51 -0.22 -3.49 5.73
C THR A 51 1.26 -3.52 5.36
N GLN A 52 1.86 -4.70 5.21
CA GLN A 52 3.26 -4.82 4.81
C GLN A 52 3.47 -4.53 3.32
N ILE A 53 2.45 -4.77 2.51
CA ILE A 53 2.52 -4.67 1.04
C ILE A 53 1.74 -3.47 0.51
N PHE A 54 0.61 -3.14 1.13
CA PHE A 54 -0.32 -2.12 0.64
C PHE A 54 -0.51 -1.01 1.67
N SER A 55 -0.60 0.23 1.20
CA SER A 55 -0.96 1.39 2.01
C SER A 55 -2.47 1.65 1.99
N SER A 56 -2.93 2.46 2.94
CA SER A 56 -4.31 2.99 2.99
C SER A 56 -4.31 4.49 2.65
N LEU A 57 -5.47 5.12 2.55
CA LEU A 57 -5.51 6.58 2.43
C LEU A 57 -5.02 7.26 3.71
N VAL A 58 -5.43 6.73 4.86
CA VAL A 58 -5.08 7.22 6.19
C VAL A 58 -4.35 6.10 6.92
N GLY A 59 -3.26 6.40 7.60
CA GLY A 59 -2.60 5.49 8.51
C GLY A 59 -3.17 5.59 9.93
N SER A 60 -2.97 4.55 10.75
CA SER A 60 -3.30 4.56 12.18
C SER A 60 -2.14 3.95 12.96
N ASP A 61 -1.73 4.62 14.04
CA ASP A 61 -0.69 4.12 14.94
C ASP A 61 -1.26 3.18 16.04
N GLU A 62 -0.42 2.71 16.94
CA GLU A 62 -0.79 1.83 18.05
C GLU A 62 -1.74 2.49 19.07
N ASN A 63 -1.82 3.82 19.07
CA ASN A 63 -2.71 4.61 19.92
C ASN A 63 -4.01 5.03 19.21
N GLN A 64 -4.28 4.46 18.01
CA GLN A 64 -5.41 4.81 17.15
C GLN A 64 -5.37 6.26 16.65
N GLN A 65 -4.19 6.90 16.64
CA GLN A 65 -4.04 8.23 16.08
C GLN A 65 -3.85 8.16 14.57
N HIS A 66 -4.62 8.96 13.85
CA HIS A 66 -4.55 9.02 12.40
C HIS A 66 -3.32 9.81 11.93
N TYR A 67 -2.61 9.29 10.93
CA TYR A 67 -1.50 9.97 10.30
C TYR A 67 -1.59 9.89 8.75
N PRO A 68 -0.97 10.84 8.02
CA PRO A 68 -0.93 10.83 6.56
C PRO A 68 -0.22 9.58 6.00
N ASP A 69 -0.94 8.81 5.15
CA ASP A 69 -0.36 7.71 4.37
C ASP A 69 -0.45 8.05 2.86
N LEU A 70 -1.31 7.46 2.06
CA LEU A 70 -1.50 7.86 0.66
C LEU A 70 -2.25 9.18 0.51
N ALA A 71 -3.08 9.58 1.47
CA ALA A 71 -3.56 10.94 1.58
C ALA A 71 -2.63 11.76 2.48
N VAL A 72 -2.28 12.97 2.05
CA VAL A 72 -1.46 13.91 2.83
C VAL A 72 -2.30 14.81 3.74
N SER A 73 -3.57 14.98 3.40
CA SER A 73 -4.56 15.69 4.21
C SER A 73 -5.97 15.24 3.86
N TRP A 74 -6.87 15.44 4.81
CA TRP A 74 -8.32 15.22 4.66
C TRP A 74 -9.07 16.19 5.56
N GLU A 75 -10.16 16.74 5.04
CA GLU A 75 -11.02 17.67 5.77
C GLU A 75 -12.46 17.62 5.26
N PRO A 76 -13.45 17.88 6.10
CA PRO A 76 -14.83 18.09 5.65
C PRO A 76 -14.91 19.46 4.97
N ILE A 77 -15.32 19.49 3.70
CA ILE A 77 -15.57 20.73 2.97
C ILE A 77 -17.03 21.21 3.11
N ASN A 78 -17.90 20.30 3.59
CA ASN A 78 -19.25 20.57 4.08
C ASN A 78 -19.72 19.38 4.92
N ASP A 79 -20.94 19.42 5.46
CA ASP A 79 -21.47 18.41 6.39
C ASP A 79 -21.47 16.98 5.85
N THR A 80 -21.53 16.80 4.54
CA THR A 80 -21.67 15.48 3.89
C THR A 80 -20.55 15.16 2.92
N THR A 81 -19.53 15.99 2.79
CA THR A 81 -18.45 15.80 1.83
C THR A 81 -17.10 16.01 2.49
N TRP A 82 -16.24 15.02 2.37
CA TRP A 82 -14.84 15.08 2.74
C TRP A 82 -13.98 15.21 1.50
N GLU A 83 -12.99 16.10 1.52
CA GLU A 83 -11.92 16.18 0.53
C GLU A 83 -10.69 15.45 1.06
N PHE A 84 -10.06 14.63 0.20
CA PHE A 84 -8.79 13.97 0.45
C PHE A 84 -7.79 14.43 -0.62
N LYS A 85 -6.66 15.00 -0.18
CA LYS A 85 -5.51 15.30 -1.05
C LYS A 85 -4.55 14.14 -1.05
N LEU A 86 -4.31 13.55 -2.22
CA LEU A 86 -3.45 12.39 -2.37
C LEU A 86 -1.97 12.79 -2.50
N ARG A 87 -1.10 11.94 -1.99
CA ARG A 87 0.36 12.11 -2.06
C ARG A 87 0.84 12.01 -3.51
N LYS A 88 1.57 13.01 -3.98
CA LYS A 88 2.18 13.03 -5.31
C LYS A 88 3.49 12.27 -5.32
N GLY A 89 3.85 11.69 -6.48
CA GLY A 89 5.12 11.02 -6.68
C GLY A 89 5.25 9.64 -6.04
N VAL A 90 4.17 9.09 -5.48
CA VAL A 90 4.14 7.70 -5.00
C VAL A 90 4.21 6.76 -6.20
N LYS A 91 5.06 5.74 -6.08
CA LYS A 91 5.21 4.69 -7.07
C LYS A 91 4.72 3.35 -6.52
N TRP A 92 4.00 2.63 -7.34
CA TRP A 92 3.72 1.21 -7.11
C TRP A 92 5.02 0.40 -7.16
N HIS A 93 5.00 -0.81 -6.63
CA HIS A 93 6.16 -1.70 -6.63
C HIS A 93 6.67 -2.04 -8.05
N ASP A 94 5.83 -1.89 -9.07
CA ASP A 94 6.17 -2.05 -10.49
C ASP A 94 6.71 -0.76 -11.15
N GLY A 95 6.82 0.34 -10.39
CA GLY A 95 7.31 1.64 -10.84
C GLY A 95 6.27 2.55 -11.48
N SER A 96 5.02 2.10 -11.68
CA SER A 96 3.93 2.94 -12.17
C SER A 96 3.49 3.97 -11.13
N ASP A 97 2.80 5.03 -11.58
CA ASP A 97 2.35 6.11 -10.68
C ASP A 97 1.04 5.74 -9.99
N PHE A 98 0.95 6.11 -8.69
CA PHE A 98 -0.29 6.11 -7.93
C PHE A 98 -1.09 7.38 -8.24
N THR A 99 -2.39 7.23 -8.47
CA THR A 99 -3.33 8.32 -8.72
C THR A 99 -4.71 8.07 -8.10
N ALA A 100 -5.60 9.05 -8.22
CA ALA A 100 -6.99 8.93 -7.80
C ALA A 100 -7.76 7.80 -8.55
N ASP A 101 -7.33 7.41 -9.75
CA ASP A 101 -7.94 6.28 -10.47
C ASP A 101 -7.79 4.97 -9.71
N ASP A 102 -6.64 4.77 -9.04
CA ASP A 102 -6.41 3.59 -8.20
C ASP A 102 -7.36 3.56 -6.99
N VAL A 103 -7.66 4.74 -6.41
CA VAL A 103 -8.61 4.82 -5.30
C VAL A 103 -10.03 4.47 -5.77
N ILE A 104 -10.48 5.05 -6.89
CA ILE A 104 -11.81 4.75 -7.45
C ILE A 104 -11.93 3.25 -7.77
N PHE A 105 -10.92 2.69 -8.45
CA PHE A 105 -10.86 1.25 -8.74
C PHE A 105 -10.91 0.40 -7.46
N THR A 106 -10.13 0.79 -6.45
CA THR A 106 -10.08 0.09 -5.16
C THR A 106 -11.45 -0.03 -4.51
N VAL A 107 -12.17 1.08 -4.39
CA VAL A 107 -13.46 1.10 -3.68
C VAL A 107 -14.53 0.31 -4.43
N GLU A 108 -14.49 0.30 -5.75
CA GLU A 108 -15.37 -0.53 -6.56
C GLU A 108 -15.07 -2.03 -6.35
N ARG A 109 -13.79 -2.42 -6.45
CA ARG A 109 -13.37 -3.81 -6.26
C ARG A 109 -13.61 -4.31 -4.84
N ALA A 110 -13.24 -3.53 -3.82
CA ALA A 110 -13.32 -3.97 -2.43
C ALA A 110 -14.75 -4.29 -1.95
N GLN A 111 -15.77 -3.76 -2.62
CA GLN A 111 -17.17 -4.07 -2.37
C GLN A 111 -17.65 -5.33 -3.10
N ASN A 112 -16.94 -5.79 -4.13
CA ASN A 112 -17.44 -6.80 -5.08
C ASN A 112 -16.51 -8.02 -5.21
N VAL A 113 -15.67 -8.33 -4.20
CA VAL A 113 -14.81 -9.52 -4.24
C VAL A 113 -15.65 -10.79 -4.13
N PRO A 114 -15.63 -11.67 -5.15
CA PRO A 114 -16.41 -12.91 -5.12
C PRO A 114 -16.02 -13.82 -3.95
N ASN A 115 -17.03 -14.46 -3.34
CA ASN A 115 -16.83 -15.44 -2.26
C ASN A 115 -16.08 -14.91 -1.02
N SER A 116 -16.02 -13.58 -0.85
CA SER A 116 -15.42 -12.97 0.35
C SER A 116 -16.17 -13.43 1.60
N PRO A 117 -15.48 -14.05 2.58
CA PRO A 117 -16.12 -14.48 3.83
C PRO A 117 -16.42 -13.30 4.76
N SER A 118 -15.73 -12.16 4.58
CA SER A 118 -15.97 -10.93 5.34
C SER A 118 -15.55 -9.72 4.50
N SER A 119 -16.55 -9.02 3.95
CA SER A 119 -16.38 -7.96 2.97
C SER A 119 -15.99 -6.61 3.61
N PHE A 120 -15.28 -5.79 2.84
CA PHE A 120 -14.98 -4.39 3.15
C PHE A 120 -16.15 -3.42 2.87
N VAL A 121 -17.28 -3.90 2.39
CA VAL A 121 -18.53 -3.12 2.20
C VAL A 121 -18.88 -2.32 3.45
N THR A 122 -18.64 -2.85 4.65
CA THR A 122 -18.93 -2.18 5.92
C THR A 122 -18.30 -0.78 6.04
N TYR A 123 -17.12 -0.56 5.42
CA TYR A 123 -16.42 0.74 5.42
C TYR A 123 -16.79 1.63 4.22
N LEU A 124 -17.39 1.07 3.19
CA LEU A 124 -17.62 1.73 1.90
C LEU A 124 -19.08 2.03 1.61
N LYS A 125 -20.00 1.25 2.18
CA LYS A 125 -21.45 1.40 1.96
C LYS A 125 -21.95 2.80 2.35
N GLY A 126 -22.78 3.38 1.48
CA GLY A 126 -23.36 4.71 1.71
C GLY A 126 -22.38 5.86 1.47
N LYS A 127 -21.21 5.57 0.86
CA LYS A 127 -20.22 6.54 0.46
C LYS A 127 -20.11 6.56 -1.07
N THR A 128 -20.05 7.75 -1.65
CA THR A 128 -19.78 7.96 -3.08
C THR A 128 -18.40 8.59 -3.22
N PHE A 129 -17.53 7.94 -3.97
CA PHE A 129 -16.18 8.41 -4.24
C PHE A 129 -16.14 9.10 -5.61
N GLU A 130 -15.64 10.32 -5.64
CA GLU A 130 -15.58 11.15 -6.85
C GLU A 130 -14.13 11.61 -7.06
N LYS A 131 -13.60 11.31 -8.23
CA LYS A 131 -12.31 11.85 -8.68
C LYS A 131 -12.49 13.30 -9.12
N ILE A 132 -11.83 14.23 -8.46
CA ILE A 132 -11.80 15.65 -8.81
C ILE A 132 -10.66 15.94 -9.79
N ASP A 133 -9.48 15.44 -9.46
CA ASP A 133 -8.31 15.44 -10.32
C ASP A 133 -7.44 14.20 -10.04
N SER A 134 -6.23 14.13 -10.60
CA SER A 134 -5.33 12.98 -10.42
C SER A 134 -4.88 12.75 -8.97
N HIS A 135 -5.00 13.77 -8.09
CA HIS A 135 -4.54 13.72 -6.70
C HIS A 135 -5.53 14.34 -5.71
N THR A 136 -6.79 14.45 -6.10
CA THR A 136 -7.88 14.92 -5.23
C THR A 136 -9.10 14.06 -5.43
N ILE A 137 -9.66 13.57 -4.34
CA ILE A 137 -10.94 12.86 -4.33
C ILE A 137 -11.89 13.51 -3.32
N HIS A 138 -13.18 13.46 -3.63
CA HIS A 138 -14.26 13.73 -2.68
C HIS A 138 -14.94 12.44 -2.28
N ILE A 139 -15.27 12.31 -1.00
CA ILE A 139 -16.08 11.21 -0.47
C ILE A 139 -17.34 11.82 0.11
N LYS A 140 -18.49 11.48 -0.49
CA LYS A 140 -19.81 12.02 -0.15
C LYS A 140 -20.64 10.98 0.60
N THR A 141 -21.46 11.46 1.52
CA THR A 141 -22.43 10.66 2.28
C THR A 141 -23.79 11.35 2.28
N GLU A 142 -24.87 10.62 2.54
CA GLU A 142 -26.22 11.21 2.65
C GLU A 142 -26.42 12.04 3.92
N LYS A 143 -25.63 11.76 4.97
CA LYS A 143 -25.70 12.42 6.29
C LYS A 143 -24.27 12.70 6.77
N PRO A 144 -24.09 13.66 7.71
CA PRO A 144 -22.79 13.92 8.32
C PRO A 144 -22.13 12.64 8.84
N TYR A 145 -20.88 12.41 8.46
CA TYR A 145 -20.14 11.18 8.81
C TYR A 145 -18.72 11.49 9.32
N PRO A 146 -18.56 11.75 10.61
CA PRO A 146 -17.25 12.14 11.18
C PRO A 146 -16.23 10.99 11.24
N LEU A 147 -16.65 9.73 11.10
CA LEU A 147 -15.76 8.56 11.11
C LEU A 147 -15.09 8.28 9.75
N MET A 148 -15.24 9.16 8.78
CA MET A 148 -14.67 9.00 7.45
C MET A 148 -13.17 8.68 7.45
N PRO A 149 -12.31 9.43 8.16
CA PRO A 149 -10.87 9.10 8.21
C PRO A 149 -10.62 7.73 8.82
N ASN A 150 -11.38 7.33 9.86
CA ASN A 150 -11.24 6.03 10.48
C ASN A 150 -11.51 4.88 9.50
N ASP A 151 -12.58 4.95 8.71
CA ASP A 151 -12.90 3.92 7.73
C ASP A 151 -11.79 3.80 6.67
N MET A 152 -11.17 4.92 6.31
CA MET A 152 -10.10 4.98 5.31
C MET A 152 -8.75 4.45 5.82
N THR A 153 -8.63 4.06 7.07
CA THR A 153 -7.44 3.36 7.60
C THR A 153 -7.43 1.87 7.23
N THR A 154 -8.60 1.28 7.04
CA THR A 154 -8.75 -0.18 6.90
C THR A 154 -8.70 -0.66 5.46
N VAL A 155 -9.22 0.13 4.53
CA VAL A 155 -9.26 -0.24 3.10
C VAL A 155 -7.89 -0.03 2.47
N LYS A 156 -7.23 -1.11 2.06
CA LYS A 156 -5.94 -1.06 1.37
C LYS A 156 -6.13 -0.64 -0.08
N ILE A 157 -5.36 0.33 -0.53
CA ILE A 157 -5.42 0.80 -1.92
C ILE A 157 -4.59 -0.13 -2.80
N ILE A 158 -5.15 -0.50 -3.95
CA ILE A 158 -4.53 -1.40 -4.93
C ILE A 158 -4.36 -0.70 -6.28
N SER A 159 -3.40 -1.15 -7.06
CA SER A 159 -3.15 -0.64 -8.41
C SER A 159 -4.29 -1.02 -9.35
N ALA A 160 -4.91 -0.05 -9.99
CA ALA A 160 -5.91 -0.28 -11.04
C ALA A 160 -5.29 -1.05 -12.21
N LYS A 161 -4.04 -0.73 -12.57
CA LYS A 161 -3.29 -1.40 -13.64
C LYS A 161 -3.09 -2.89 -13.38
N ALA A 162 -2.66 -3.26 -12.17
CA ALA A 162 -2.40 -4.66 -11.81
C ALA A 162 -3.68 -5.41 -11.43
N GLY A 163 -4.66 -4.70 -10.86
CA GLY A 163 -5.89 -5.29 -10.31
C GLY A 163 -7.03 -5.44 -11.30
N THR A 164 -7.01 -4.77 -12.47
CA THR A 164 -8.08 -4.88 -13.46
C THR A 164 -8.22 -6.31 -13.97
N GLY A 165 -9.39 -6.90 -13.73
CA GLY A 165 -9.68 -8.30 -14.08
C GLY A 165 -9.00 -9.34 -13.20
N ALA A 166 -8.24 -8.94 -12.18
CA ALA A 166 -7.54 -9.86 -11.29
C ALA A 166 -8.48 -10.52 -10.30
N SER A 167 -8.37 -11.84 -10.21
CA SER A 167 -9.03 -12.68 -9.21
C SER A 167 -8.27 -12.67 -7.88
N THR A 168 -8.88 -13.20 -6.82
CA THR A 168 -8.19 -13.47 -5.55
C THR A 168 -6.97 -14.36 -5.74
N GLU A 169 -7.02 -15.33 -6.65
CA GLU A 169 -5.89 -16.21 -6.96
C GLU A 169 -4.72 -15.48 -7.64
N ASP A 170 -5.00 -14.47 -8.48
CA ASP A 170 -3.95 -13.62 -9.05
C ASP A 170 -3.23 -12.79 -7.96
N TYR A 171 -3.91 -12.44 -6.86
CA TYR A 171 -3.24 -11.85 -5.69
C TYR A 171 -2.46 -12.90 -4.91
N ASN A 172 -3.03 -14.07 -4.63
CA ASN A 172 -2.35 -15.14 -3.88
C ASN A 172 -1.06 -15.61 -4.56
N SER A 173 -1.04 -15.65 -5.89
CA SER A 173 0.14 -16.00 -6.68
C SER A 173 1.15 -14.86 -6.85
N GLY A 174 0.83 -13.66 -6.40
CA GLY A 174 1.70 -12.48 -6.54
C GLY A 174 1.54 -11.70 -7.85
N LYS A 175 0.83 -12.24 -8.84
CA LYS A 175 0.63 -11.59 -10.16
C LYS A 175 0.00 -10.21 -10.06
N ALA A 176 -0.97 -10.03 -9.13
CA ALA A 176 -1.65 -8.76 -8.89
C ALA A 176 -1.21 -8.09 -7.57
N THR A 177 -0.30 -8.68 -6.80
CA THR A 177 0.14 -8.19 -5.50
C THR A 177 1.20 -7.09 -5.65
N ILE A 178 0.78 -5.99 -6.27
CA ILE A 178 1.57 -4.79 -6.51
C ILE A 178 1.07 -3.70 -5.56
N GLY A 179 1.85 -3.40 -4.54
CA GLY A 179 1.52 -2.44 -3.49
C GLY A 179 2.37 -1.18 -3.51
N THR A 180 2.16 -0.34 -2.50
CA THR A 180 2.95 0.87 -2.19
C THR A 180 3.59 0.78 -0.81
N GLY A 181 3.38 -0.33 -0.12
CA GLY A 181 3.87 -0.57 1.24
C GLY A 181 5.39 -0.80 1.30
N PRO A 182 5.93 -0.99 2.52
CA PRO A 182 7.37 -1.08 2.74
C PRO A 182 8.02 -2.35 2.17
N TYR A 183 7.25 -3.41 1.92
CA TYR A 183 7.76 -4.68 1.40
C TYR A 183 7.10 -5.06 0.08
N LYS A 184 7.89 -5.64 -0.83
CA LYS A 184 7.41 -6.26 -2.05
C LYS A 184 7.08 -7.73 -1.79
N PHE A 185 5.97 -8.20 -2.35
CA PHE A 185 5.62 -9.62 -2.33
C PHE A 185 6.63 -10.43 -3.16
N VAL A 186 7.03 -11.58 -2.66
CA VAL A 186 7.86 -12.56 -3.36
C VAL A 186 7.07 -13.84 -3.57
N GLU A 187 6.68 -14.49 -2.48
CA GLU A 187 5.88 -15.73 -2.51
C GLU A 187 5.05 -15.89 -1.24
N TRP A 188 4.06 -16.74 -1.29
CA TRP A 188 3.27 -17.19 -0.16
C TRP A 188 3.13 -18.71 -0.22
N VAL A 189 3.61 -19.36 0.81
CA VAL A 189 3.54 -20.82 0.99
C VAL A 189 2.61 -21.10 2.15
N PRO A 190 1.35 -21.49 1.91
CA PRO A 190 0.39 -21.78 2.98
C PRO A 190 0.87 -22.90 3.89
N GLY A 191 0.82 -22.69 5.21
CA GLY A 191 1.19 -23.70 6.22
C GLY A 191 2.68 -23.77 6.54
N ASP A 192 3.49 -22.81 6.07
CA ASP A 192 4.93 -22.71 6.38
C ASP A 192 5.20 -21.64 7.45
#